data_7bc30c352f523a2d8d5b5a67a6f580ca
#
_entry.id   7bc30c352f523a2d8d5b5a67a6f580ca
#
_cell.length_a   1.000
_cell.length_b   1.000
_cell.length_c   1.000
_cell.angle_alpha   90.00
_cell.angle_beta   90.00
_cell.angle_gamma   90.00
#
_symmetry.space_group_name_H-M   'P 1'
#
loop_
_entity.id
_entity.type
_entity.pdbx_description
1 polymer ?
#
loop_
_entity_poly.entity_id
_entity_poly.type
_entity_poly.pdbx_seq_one_letter_code
_entity_poly.pdbx_strand_id
1 'polypeptide(L)'
;MIKHIVMFKLKEKSPDNLKTLTSALNEMKGQIETLRFLEVGEDFKGSDRSFDLVLTTHFENRQGLETYAGHKVHQPVIQLARSLCSQTVVVDYELN
;
A
#
# COMPACT_ATOMS: atom_id res chain seq x y z
N MET A 1 -15.31 9.79 -4.43
CA MET A 1 -13.92 9.30 -4.51
C MET A 1 -13.50 8.71 -3.18
N ILE A 2 -12.98 7.53 -3.20
CA ILE A 2 -12.49 6.83 -2.00
C ILE A 2 -10.98 6.94 -1.95
N LYS A 3 -10.45 7.23 -0.77
CA LYS A 3 -9.02 7.19 -0.50
C LYS A 3 -8.74 6.05 0.48
N HIS A 4 -7.79 5.19 0.11
CA HIS A 4 -7.36 4.03 0.88
C HIS A 4 -5.89 4.23 1.21
N ILE A 5 -5.56 4.28 2.49
CA ILE A 5 -4.19 4.52 2.95
C ILE A 5 -3.74 3.35 3.82
N VAL A 6 -2.58 2.80 3.49
CA VAL A 6 -1.96 1.73 4.26
C VAL A 6 -0.56 2.18 4.67
N MET A 7 -0.21 2.00 5.93
CA MET A 7 1.15 2.26 6.41
C MET A 7 1.79 0.92 6.80
N PHE A 8 3.06 0.77 6.46
CA PHE A 8 3.79 -0.48 6.63
C PHE A 8 4.99 -0.27 7.56
N LYS A 9 5.15 -1.19 8.51
CA LYS A 9 6.34 -1.26 9.35
C LYS A 9 7.06 -2.55 9.05
N LEU A 10 8.31 -2.46 8.56
CA LEU A 10 9.07 -3.64 8.19
C LEU A 10 9.66 -4.31 9.42
N LYS A 11 9.75 -5.64 9.39
CA LYS A 11 10.44 -6.42 10.42
C LYS A 11 11.91 -6.06 10.45
N GLU A 12 12.50 -5.93 9.26
CA GLU A 12 13.88 -5.53 9.07
C GLU A 12 13.91 -4.43 8.01
N LYS A 13 14.22 -3.21 8.45
CA LYS A 13 14.26 -2.05 7.58
C LYS A 13 15.62 -1.97 6.89
N SER A 14 15.79 -2.79 5.86
CA SER A 14 16.98 -2.77 5.02
C SER A 14 16.65 -2.07 3.69
N PRO A 15 17.68 -1.53 2.98
CA PRO A 15 17.46 -0.96 1.65
C PRO A 15 16.84 -1.96 0.69
N ASP A 16 17.25 -3.23 0.76
CA ASP A 16 16.71 -4.28 -0.11
C ASP A 16 15.24 -4.57 0.18
N ASN A 17 14.85 -4.67 1.45
CA ASN A 17 13.46 -4.92 1.82
C ASN A 17 12.56 -3.73 1.46
N LEU A 18 13.03 -2.51 1.67
CA LEU A 18 12.32 -1.30 1.26
C LEU A 18 12.09 -1.28 -0.24
N LYS A 19 13.13 -1.58 -1.01
CA LYS A 19 13.06 -1.59 -2.47
C LYS A 19 12.11 -2.68 -2.97
N THR A 20 12.20 -3.87 -2.39
CA THR A 20 11.36 -5.01 -2.77
C THR A 20 9.88 -4.67 -2.59
N LEU A 21 9.51 -4.14 -1.42
CA LEU A 21 8.11 -3.80 -1.14
C LEU A 21 7.65 -2.61 -1.98
N THR A 22 8.47 -1.56 -2.07
CA THR A 22 8.14 -0.37 -2.87
C THR A 22 7.91 -0.73 -4.34
N SER A 23 8.78 -1.57 -4.91
CA SER A 23 8.66 -2.01 -6.30
C SER A 23 7.37 -2.80 -6.52
N ALA A 24 7.05 -3.73 -5.62
CA ALA A 24 5.84 -4.54 -5.73
C ALA A 24 4.58 -3.67 -5.66
N LEU A 25 4.56 -2.69 -4.77
CA LEU A 25 3.44 -1.76 -4.64
C LEU A 25 3.27 -0.93 -5.91
N ASN A 26 4.36 -0.38 -6.44
CA ASN A 26 4.32 0.45 -7.64
C ASN A 26 3.93 -0.34 -8.89
N GLU A 27 4.27 -1.63 -8.96
CA GLU A 27 3.92 -2.48 -10.10
C GLU A 27 2.42 -2.70 -10.25
N MET A 28 1.63 -2.46 -9.23
CA MET A 28 0.17 -2.55 -9.33
C MET A 28 -0.43 -1.45 -10.21
N LYS A 29 0.31 -0.37 -10.39
CA LYS A 29 -0.15 0.78 -11.18
C LYS A 29 -0.41 0.36 -12.63
N GLY A 30 -1.63 0.60 -13.09
CA GLY A 30 -2.02 0.23 -14.45
C GLY A 30 -2.44 -1.23 -14.61
N GLN A 31 -2.37 -2.04 -13.56
CA GLN A 31 -2.71 -3.46 -13.61
C GLN A 31 -4.10 -3.78 -13.06
N ILE A 32 -4.72 -2.82 -12.39
CA ILE A 32 -6.03 -3.00 -11.75
C ILE A 32 -6.96 -1.91 -12.26
N GLU A 33 -8.03 -2.32 -12.92
CA GLU A 33 -8.93 -1.42 -13.66
C GLU A 33 -9.64 -0.39 -12.79
N THR A 34 -9.88 -0.70 -11.50
CA THR A 34 -10.56 0.23 -10.59
C THR A 34 -9.61 1.18 -9.86
N LEU A 35 -8.30 0.94 -9.97
CA LEU A 35 -7.29 1.74 -9.31
C LEU A 35 -7.04 3.02 -10.10
N ARG A 36 -7.42 4.19 -9.54
CA ARG A 36 -7.34 5.48 -10.20
C ARG A 36 -6.07 6.26 -9.91
N PHE A 37 -5.49 6.03 -8.76
CA PHE A 37 -4.28 6.72 -8.32
C PHE A 37 -3.51 5.82 -7.37
N LEU A 38 -2.19 5.84 -7.48
CA LEU A 38 -1.31 5.10 -6.59
C LEU A 38 -0.06 5.93 -6.32
N GLU A 39 0.28 6.05 -5.05
CA GLU A 39 1.49 6.73 -4.62
C GLU A 39 2.11 5.95 -3.48
N VAL A 40 3.41 5.73 -3.53
CA VAL A 40 4.17 5.11 -2.44
C VAL A 40 5.12 6.14 -1.89
N GLY A 41 5.09 6.35 -0.58
CA GLY A 41 6.00 7.26 0.11
C GLY A 41 6.86 6.51 1.11
N GLU A 42 8.13 6.89 1.18
CA GLU A 42 9.08 6.33 2.15
C GLU A 42 9.33 7.35 3.25
N ASP A 43 9.27 6.91 4.50
CA ASP A 43 9.53 7.77 5.65
C ASP A 43 11.00 8.21 5.66
N PHE A 44 11.25 9.48 5.93
CA PHE A 44 12.61 10.00 6.04
C PHE A 44 13.02 10.33 7.47
N LYS A 45 12.05 10.42 8.39
CA LYS A 45 12.33 10.90 9.76
C LYS A 45 12.86 9.81 10.69
N GLY A 46 12.33 8.60 10.62
CA GLY A 46 12.78 7.48 11.45
C GLY A 46 12.54 7.67 12.95
N SER A 47 11.44 8.34 13.34
CA SER A 47 11.10 8.52 14.75
C SER A 47 10.46 7.27 15.34
N ASP A 48 10.32 7.25 16.68
CA ASP A 48 9.67 6.13 17.38
C ASP A 48 8.23 5.89 16.92
N ARG A 49 7.56 6.94 16.41
CA ARG A 49 6.18 6.86 15.94
C ARG A 49 6.08 6.63 14.43
N SER A 50 7.20 6.67 13.72
CA SER A 50 7.19 6.56 12.27
C SER A 50 7.02 5.13 11.80
N PHE A 51 6.14 4.92 10.82
CA PHE A 51 6.13 3.72 10.01
C PHE A 51 7.14 3.93 8.88
N ASP A 52 7.39 2.90 8.09
CA ASP A 52 8.48 2.95 7.10
C ASP A 52 8.00 3.37 5.71
N LEU A 53 6.81 2.93 5.33
CA LEU A 53 6.23 3.22 4.01
C LEU A 53 4.75 3.56 4.15
N VAL A 54 4.25 4.36 3.21
CA VAL A 54 2.82 4.60 3.05
C VAL A 54 2.41 4.33 1.61
N LEU A 55 1.27 3.67 1.45
CA LEU A 55 0.62 3.47 0.16
C LEU A 55 -0.67 4.27 0.18
N THR A 56 -0.84 5.16 -0.80
CA THR A 56 -2.07 5.92 -1.01
C THR A 56 -2.67 5.50 -2.33
N THR A 57 -3.93 5.07 -2.31
CA THR A 57 -4.66 4.70 -3.52
C THR A 57 -6.03 5.36 -3.54
N HIS A 58 -6.53 5.64 -4.75
CA HIS A 58 -7.85 6.24 -4.94
C HIS A 58 -8.71 5.35 -5.82
N PHE A 59 -10.03 5.34 -5.51
CA PHE A 59 -11.06 4.60 -6.26
C PHE A 59 -12.27 5.51 -6.42
N GLU A 60 -13.04 5.32 -7.49
CA GLU A 60 -14.24 6.15 -7.72
C GLU A 60 -15.31 5.93 -6.64
N ASN A 61 -15.42 4.70 -6.15
CA ASN A 61 -16.44 4.32 -5.18
C ASN A 61 -15.98 3.12 -4.35
N ARG A 62 -16.77 2.74 -3.37
CA ARG A 62 -16.45 1.62 -2.47
C ARG A 62 -16.35 0.29 -3.21
N GLN A 63 -17.18 0.09 -4.23
CA GLN A 63 -17.13 -1.11 -5.06
C GLN A 63 -15.76 -1.25 -5.74
N GLY A 64 -15.19 -0.15 -6.21
CA GLY A 64 -13.85 -0.13 -6.80
C GLY A 64 -12.78 -0.59 -5.83
N LEU A 65 -12.87 -0.17 -4.58
CA LEU A 65 -11.96 -0.61 -3.53
C LEU A 65 -12.11 -2.12 -3.27
N GLU A 66 -13.33 -2.62 -3.22
CA GLU A 66 -13.56 -4.06 -3.02
C GLU A 66 -12.99 -4.89 -4.17
N THR A 67 -13.15 -4.43 -5.40
CA THR A 67 -12.57 -5.09 -6.58
C THR A 67 -11.05 -5.16 -6.47
N TYR A 68 -10.42 -4.06 -6.05
CA TYR A 68 -8.98 -3.99 -5.81
C TYR A 68 -8.57 -4.98 -4.71
N ALA A 69 -9.28 -5.00 -3.58
CA ALA A 69 -8.95 -5.84 -2.44
C ALA A 69 -8.88 -7.33 -2.79
N GLY A 70 -9.80 -7.80 -3.64
CA GLY A 70 -9.86 -9.19 -4.07
C GLY A 70 -9.15 -9.50 -5.39
N HIS A 71 -8.49 -8.50 -6.00
CA HIS A 71 -7.90 -8.65 -7.33
C HIS A 71 -6.69 -9.59 -7.32
N LYS A 72 -6.57 -10.41 -8.37
CA LYS A 72 -5.47 -11.38 -8.49
C LYS A 72 -4.08 -10.73 -8.48
N VAL A 73 -3.97 -9.52 -8.99
CA VAL A 73 -2.72 -8.75 -8.99
C VAL A 73 -2.36 -8.29 -7.58
N HIS A 74 -3.35 -8.02 -6.74
CA HIS A 74 -3.16 -7.56 -5.37
C HIS A 74 -2.75 -8.69 -4.42
N GLN A 75 -3.18 -9.92 -4.67
CA GLN A 75 -2.92 -11.04 -3.74
C GLN A 75 -1.44 -11.31 -3.47
N PRO A 76 -0.55 -11.39 -4.48
CA PRO A 76 0.87 -11.58 -4.21
C PRO A 76 1.49 -10.43 -3.41
N VAL A 77 1.00 -9.22 -3.62
CA VAL A 77 1.49 -8.03 -2.89
C VAL A 77 1.11 -8.11 -1.42
N ILE A 78 -0.10 -8.58 -1.11
CA ILE A 78 -0.53 -8.80 0.27
C ILE A 78 0.38 -9.82 0.95
N GLN A 79 0.67 -10.94 0.27
CA GLN A 79 1.53 -11.99 0.81
C GLN A 79 2.94 -11.46 1.07
N LEU A 80 3.49 -10.70 0.13
CA LEU A 80 4.81 -10.10 0.28
C LEU A 80 4.83 -9.13 1.48
N ALA A 81 3.83 -8.27 1.59
CA ALA A 81 3.74 -7.34 2.70
C ALA A 81 3.69 -8.08 4.04
N ARG A 82 2.91 -9.15 4.13
CA ARG A 82 2.83 -9.96 5.35
C ARG A 82 4.17 -10.58 5.72
N SER A 83 4.95 -11.01 4.71
CA SER A 83 6.25 -11.63 4.96
C SER A 83 7.30 -10.63 5.41
N LEU A 84 7.24 -9.39 4.93
CA LEU A 84 8.24 -8.36 5.20
C LEU A 84 7.89 -7.44 6.39
N CYS A 85 6.61 -7.34 6.73
CA CYS A 85 6.15 -6.36 7.73
C CYS A 85 5.79 -6.98 9.06
N SER A 86 6.14 -6.27 10.14
CA SER A 86 5.70 -6.61 11.49
C SER A 86 4.30 -6.08 11.77
N GLN A 87 3.91 -5.00 11.06
CA GLN A 87 2.62 -4.35 11.27
C GLN A 87 2.20 -3.60 10.02
N THR A 88 0.92 -3.65 9.71
CA THR A 88 0.29 -2.78 8.72
C THR A 88 -0.97 -2.20 9.33
N VAL A 89 -1.27 -0.95 9.00
CA VAL A 89 -2.48 -0.27 9.46
C VAL A 89 -3.15 0.40 8.27
N VAL A 90 -4.47 0.58 8.35
CA VAL A 90 -5.25 1.06 7.22
C VAL A 90 -6.30 2.07 7.65
N VAL A 91 -6.53 3.06 6.79
CA VAL A 91 -7.68 3.97 6.90
C VAL A 91 -8.29 4.11 5.53
N ASP A 92 -9.61 3.94 5.46
CA ASP A 92 -10.40 4.12 4.23
C ASP A 92 -11.43 5.21 4.47
N TYR A 93 -11.49 6.20 3.59
CA TYR A 93 -12.46 7.29 3.76
C TYR A 93 -12.89 7.89 2.42
N GLU A 94 -14.02 8.57 2.46
CA GLU A 94 -14.56 9.24 1.29
C GLU A 94 -14.08 10.69 1.23
N LEU A 95 -13.61 11.08 0.04
CA LEU A 95 -13.25 12.48 -0.22
C LEU A 95 -14.51 13.21 -0.68
N ASN A 96 -14.74 14.37 -0.10
CA ASN A 96 -15.87 15.21 -0.46
C ASN A 96 -15.50 16.20 -1.55
#